data_1652a362e80661072b516fc94aa0fd0a
#
_entry.id   1652a362e80661072b516fc94aa0fd0a
#
_cell.length_a   1.000
_cell.length_b   1.000
_cell.length_c   1.000
_cell.angle_alpha   90.00
_cell.angle_beta   90.00
_cell.angle_gamma   90.00
#
_symmetry.space_group_name_H-M   'P 1'
#
loop_
_entity.id
_entity.type
_entity.pdbx_description
1 polymer ?
#
loop_
_entity_poly.entity_id
_entity_poly.type
_entity_poly.pdbx_seq_one_letter_code
_entity_poly.pdbx_strand_id
1 'polypeptide(L)'
;MKKPKTVRRYCKYCRKHTNQKLELISSAKPRGALKRGSIIRAKKRGLGRGFGNLGKWGSKPPVSKFKRKTKITKKTNILYVCTECGKKTPQEKGIRISKIEIK
;
A
#
# COMPACT_ATOMS: atom_id res chain seq x y z
N MET A 1 12.99 7.75 9.88
CA MET A 1 12.52 9.17 10.04
C MET A 1 11.45 9.20 11.10
N LYS A 2 11.56 10.07 12.08
CA LYS A 2 10.54 10.24 13.15
C LYS A 2 9.56 11.34 12.73
N LYS A 3 8.26 11.12 12.95
CA LYS A 3 7.20 12.12 12.76
C LYS A 3 6.28 12.17 13.96
N PRO A 4 5.76 13.36 14.32
CA PRO A 4 4.82 13.50 15.43
C PRO A 4 3.50 12.80 15.09
N LYS A 5 2.81 12.31 16.13
CA LYS A 5 1.52 11.64 16.01
C LYS A 5 0.40 12.57 15.52
N THR A 6 0.48 13.83 15.90
CA THR A 6 -0.46 14.89 15.54
C THR A 6 0.28 16.10 14.96
N VAL A 7 -0.30 16.72 13.96
CA VAL A 7 0.25 17.92 13.31
C VAL A 7 -0.87 18.91 13.06
N ARG A 8 -0.62 20.19 13.32
CA ARG A 8 -1.55 21.27 12.96
C ARG A 8 -1.39 21.59 11.46
N ARG A 9 -2.44 21.37 10.69
CA ARG A 9 -2.44 21.55 9.24
C ARG A 9 -3.78 22.10 8.76
N TYR A 10 -3.76 22.80 7.63
CA TYR A 10 -4.97 23.29 6.97
C TYR A 10 -5.83 22.12 6.47
N CYS A 11 -7.09 22.09 6.88
CA CYS A 11 -8.08 21.13 6.40
C CYS A 11 -8.94 21.80 5.33
N LYS A 12 -8.87 21.28 4.11
CA LYS A 12 -9.66 21.82 2.97
C LYS A 12 -11.18 21.68 3.13
N TYR A 13 -11.62 20.77 3.97
CA TYR A 13 -13.04 20.53 4.23
C TYR A 13 -13.59 21.45 5.33
N CYS A 14 -12.80 21.66 6.40
CA CYS A 14 -13.15 22.60 7.48
C CYS A 14 -12.77 24.04 7.13
N ARG A 15 -11.96 24.26 6.08
CA ARG A 15 -11.44 25.58 5.64
C ARG A 15 -10.67 26.31 6.74
N LYS A 16 -10.06 25.60 7.68
CA LYS A 16 -9.26 26.15 8.79
C LYS A 16 -8.12 25.21 9.18
N HIS A 17 -7.17 25.71 9.95
CA HIS A 17 -6.09 24.90 10.52
C HIS A 17 -6.62 24.08 11.69
N THR A 18 -6.56 22.75 11.57
CA THR A 18 -7.02 21.79 12.55
C THR A 18 -5.88 20.85 12.96
N ASN A 19 -5.98 20.22 14.12
CA ASN A 19 -5.11 19.14 14.50
C ASN A 19 -5.45 17.89 13.68
N GLN A 20 -4.44 17.28 13.09
CA GLN A 20 -4.62 16.11 12.23
C GLN A 20 -3.74 14.97 12.72
N LYS A 21 -4.31 13.80 12.88
CA LYS A 21 -3.59 12.55 13.20
C LYS A 21 -2.90 12.02 11.97
N LEU A 22 -1.68 11.49 12.13
CA LEU A 22 -0.96 10.80 11.07
C LEU A 22 -1.23 9.31 11.12
N GLU A 23 -1.66 8.75 9.98
CA GLU A 23 -1.82 7.30 9.79
C GLU A 23 -0.92 6.84 8.63
N LEU A 24 -0.26 5.70 8.81
CA LEU A 24 0.49 5.05 7.74
C LEU A 24 -0.43 4.11 6.97
N ILE A 25 -0.40 4.19 5.63
CA ILE A 25 -1.16 3.28 4.79
C ILE A 25 -0.23 2.23 4.20
N SER A 26 -0.61 0.96 4.31
CA SER A 26 -0.01 -0.10 3.54
C SER A 26 -0.51 -0.04 2.09
N SER A 27 0.42 -0.04 1.13
CA SER A 27 0.08 -0.17 -0.29
C SER A 27 -0.22 -1.62 -0.71
N ALA A 28 0.06 -2.58 0.17
CA ALA A 28 -0.22 -3.99 -0.08
C ALA A 28 -1.73 -4.24 -0.01
N LYS A 29 -2.32 -4.63 -1.15
CA LYS A 29 -3.72 -5.06 -1.22
C LYS A 29 -3.80 -6.54 -1.54
N PRO A 30 -4.67 -7.30 -0.87
CA PRO A 30 -4.91 -8.70 -1.23
C PRO A 30 -5.48 -8.79 -2.66
N ARG A 31 -5.23 -9.90 -3.34
CA ARG A 31 -5.76 -10.15 -4.67
C ARG A 31 -7.25 -10.47 -4.58
N GLY A 32 -8.06 -9.74 -5.34
CA GLY A 32 -9.49 -10.05 -5.49
C GLY A 32 -9.74 -11.10 -6.56
N ALA A 33 -10.79 -11.92 -6.38
CA ALA A 33 -11.22 -12.94 -7.35
C ALA A 33 -11.64 -12.36 -8.71
N LEU A 34 -12.03 -11.10 -8.76
CA LEU A 34 -12.46 -10.41 -9.99
C LEU A 34 -11.32 -9.78 -10.79
N LYS A 35 -10.10 -9.75 -10.26
CA LYS A 35 -8.94 -9.12 -10.94
C LYS A 35 -8.18 -10.13 -11.80
N ARG A 36 -7.51 -9.65 -12.86
CA ARG A 36 -6.70 -10.48 -13.77
C ARG A 36 -5.66 -11.35 -13.07
N GLY A 37 -5.06 -10.90 -11.97
CA GLY A 37 -4.09 -11.65 -11.19
C GLY A 37 -4.69 -12.71 -10.26
N SER A 38 -5.98 -12.95 -10.28
CA SER A 38 -6.65 -13.96 -9.44
C SER A 38 -6.24 -15.37 -9.87
N ILE A 39 -5.84 -16.20 -8.90
CA ILE A 39 -5.51 -17.61 -9.12
C ILE A 39 -6.74 -18.40 -9.58
N ILE A 40 -7.92 -18.12 -9.03
CA ILE A 40 -9.18 -18.78 -9.38
C ILE A 40 -9.49 -18.55 -10.87
N ARG A 41 -9.38 -17.31 -11.35
CA ARG A 41 -9.60 -16.98 -12.74
C ARG A 41 -8.55 -17.61 -13.67
N ALA A 42 -7.28 -17.63 -13.24
CA ALA A 42 -6.20 -18.29 -13.98
C ALA A 42 -6.45 -19.78 -14.14
N LYS A 43 -6.92 -20.46 -13.08
CA LYS A 43 -7.30 -21.88 -13.12
C LYS A 43 -8.47 -22.17 -14.06
N LYS A 44 -9.49 -21.30 -14.07
CA LYS A 44 -10.61 -21.41 -15.02
C LYS A 44 -10.17 -21.31 -16.48
N ARG A 45 -9.12 -20.55 -16.77
CA ARG A 45 -8.50 -20.47 -18.11
C ARG A 45 -7.53 -21.62 -18.43
N GLY A 46 -7.38 -22.60 -17.54
CA GLY A 46 -6.42 -23.69 -17.70
C GLY A 46 -4.98 -23.38 -17.30
N LEU A 47 -4.72 -22.20 -16.74
CA LEU A 47 -3.42 -21.78 -16.25
C LEU A 47 -3.24 -22.07 -14.75
N GLY A 48 -2.04 -21.90 -14.24
CA GLY A 48 -1.75 -22.05 -12.81
C GLY A 48 -1.65 -23.47 -12.33
N ARG A 49 -1.40 -24.39 -13.25
CA ARG A 49 -1.20 -25.84 -12.98
C ARG A 49 0.24 -26.22 -13.29
N GLY A 50 0.74 -27.28 -12.64
CA GLY A 50 2.10 -27.82 -12.81
C GLY A 50 3.12 -27.30 -11.81
N PHE A 51 4.39 -27.63 -12.02
CA PHE A 51 5.47 -27.42 -11.05
C PHE A 51 6.05 -26.00 -11.02
N GLY A 52 5.89 -25.20 -12.04
CA GLY A 52 6.32 -23.79 -12.07
C GLY A 52 5.55 -22.97 -11.03
N ASN A 53 6.13 -22.70 -9.86
CA ASN A 53 5.46 -22.19 -8.66
C ASN A 53 4.49 -23.18 -8.02
N LEU A 54 4.69 -24.47 -8.19
CA LEU A 54 3.83 -25.52 -7.64
C LEU A 54 2.34 -25.33 -7.98
N GLY A 55 2.04 -24.82 -9.16
CA GLY A 55 0.69 -24.57 -9.64
C GLY A 55 -0.07 -23.45 -8.90
N LYS A 56 0.58 -22.68 -8.04
CA LYS A 56 -0.07 -21.67 -7.18
C LYS A 56 -0.18 -20.27 -7.80
N TRP A 57 0.59 -19.97 -8.84
CA TRP A 57 0.80 -18.60 -9.33
C TRP A 57 0.34 -18.37 -10.77
N GLY A 58 -0.72 -18.92 -11.20
CA GLY A 58 -1.21 -18.98 -12.57
C GLY A 58 -0.83 -17.89 -13.56
N SER A 59 -0.85 -16.63 -13.15
CA SER A 59 -0.49 -15.47 -13.99
C SER A 59 0.92 -14.95 -13.77
N LYS A 60 1.73 -15.59 -12.93
CA LYS A 60 3.10 -15.19 -12.62
C LYS A 60 4.11 -16.18 -13.18
N PRO A 61 5.34 -15.74 -13.50
CA PRO A 61 6.38 -16.65 -13.96
C PRO A 61 6.79 -17.62 -12.86
N PRO A 62 7.42 -18.79 -13.20
CA PRO A 62 8.00 -19.72 -12.25
C PRO A 62 8.99 -19.04 -11.30
N VAL A 63 9.12 -19.57 -10.07
CA VAL A 63 10.06 -19.01 -9.06
C VAL A 63 11.48 -18.91 -9.58
N SER A 64 11.96 -19.90 -10.34
CA SER A 64 13.30 -19.93 -10.95
C SER A 64 13.56 -18.77 -11.91
N LYS A 65 12.52 -18.26 -12.58
CA LYS A 65 12.60 -17.11 -13.51
C LYS A 65 12.24 -15.79 -12.85
N PHE A 66 11.74 -15.80 -11.63
CA PHE A 66 11.29 -14.62 -10.92
C PHE A 66 12.39 -14.04 -10.05
N LYS A 67 13.11 -13.05 -10.55
CA LYS A 67 14.10 -12.29 -9.77
C LYS A 67 13.39 -11.34 -8.81
N ARG A 68 13.29 -11.70 -7.54
CA ARG A 68 12.80 -10.81 -6.48
C ARG A 68 13.90 -9.84 -6.09
N LYS A 69 13.73 -8.57 -6.40
CA LYS A 69 14.57 -7.50 -5.87
C LYS A 69 13.90 -6.96 -4.61
N THR A 70 14.53 -7.13 -3.46
CA THR A 70 14.09 -6.51 -2.21
C THR A 70 14.56 -5.07 -2.19
N LYS A 71 13.63 -4.14 -2.02
CA LYS A 71 13.95 -2.70 -1.87
C LYS A 71 14.12 -2.39 -0.39
N ILE A 72 15.27 -1.82 -0.02
CA ILE A 72 15.57 -1.35 1.34
C ILE A 72 14.75 -0.12 1.69
N THR A 73 14.49 0.75 0.70
CA THR A 73 13.73 1.99 0.89
C THR A 73 12.41 1.97 0.13
N LYS A 74 11.39 2.60 0.70
CA LYS A 74 10.06 2.76 0.11
C LYS A 74 9.60 4.22 0.23
N LYS A 75 8.73 4.67 -0.67
CA LYS A 75 8.04 5.95 -0.51
C LYS A 75 7.00 5.83 0.61
N THR A 76 6.96 6.83 1.49
CA THR A 76 5.97 6.86 2.57
C THR A 76 4.59 7.21 2.03
N ASN A 77 3.57 6.48 2.51
CA ASN A 77 2.17 6.82 2.29
C ASN A 77 1.55 7.21 3.63
N ILE A 78 1.38 8.51 3.83
CA ILE A 78 0.80 9.08 5.06
C ILE A 78 -0.58 9.64 4.74
N LEU A 79 -1.53 9.34 5.62
CA LEU A 79 -2.82 10.01 5.68
C LEU A 79 -2.85 10.97 6.85
N TYR A 80 -3.41 12.13 6.61
CA TYR A 80 -3.75 13.11 7.64
C TYR A 80 -5.25 13.01 7.91
N VAL A 81 -5.60 12.64 9.13
CA VAL A 81 -7.00 12.50 9.57
C VAL A 81 -7.35 13.71 10.41
N CYS A 82 -8.28 14.52 9.93
CA CYS A 82 -8.76 15.69 10.66
C CYS A 82 -9.53 15.25 11.92
N THR A 83 -9.22 15.85 13.07
CA THR A 83 -9.91 15.55 14.34
C THR A 83 -11.33 16.12 14.41
N GLU A 84 -11.63 17.16 13.64
CA GLU A 84 -12.97 17.80 13.64
C GLU A 84 -13.94 17.16 12.67
N CYS A 85 -13.57 17.03 11.39
CA CYS A 85 -14.46 16.47 10.36
C CYS A 85 -14.24 14.99 10.06
N GLY A 86 -13.22 14.34 10.64
CA GLY A 86 -12.89 12.94 10.41
C GLY A 86 -12.41 12.60 9.00
N LYS A 87 -12.35 13.55 8.08
CA LYS A 87 -11.95 13.31 6.69
C LYS A 87 -10.46 13.09 6.58
N LYS A 88 -10.06 12.16 5.70
CA LYS A 88 -8.68 11.76 5.46
C LYS A 88 -8.13 12.43 4.21
N THR A 89 -6.96 13.04 4.32
CA THR A 89 -6.25 13.67 3.21
C THR A 89 -4.91 12.99 3.01
N PRO A 90 -4.58 12.49 1.81
CA PRO A 90 -3.29 11.87 1.56
C PRO A 90 -2.17 12.93 1.48
N GLN A 91 -0.95 12.47 1.72
CA GLN A 91 0.25 13.25 1.45
C GLN A 91 0.43 13.39 -0.07
N GLU A 92 0.75 14.58 -0.57
CA GLU A 92 0.94 14.82 -2.01
C GLU A 92 2.18 14.09 -2.56
N LYS A 93 3.32 14.23 -1.89
CA LYS A 93 4.58 13.61 -2.30
C LYS A 93 5.14 12.75 -1.17
N GLY A 94 5.35 11.46 -1.45
CA GLY A 94 6.02 10.55 -0.52
C GLY A 94 7.53 10.72 -0.55
N ILE A 95 8.14 10.83 0.62
CA ILE A 95 9.60 10.86 0.77
C ILE A 95 10.11 9.41 0.81
N ARG A 96 11.21 9.14 0.12
CA ARG A 96 11.83 7.81 0.12
C ARG A 96 12.66 7.62 1.38
N ILE A 97 12.30 6.64 2.18
CA ILE A 97 12.96 6.32 3.45
C ILE A 97 12.99 4.81 3.71
N SER A 98 13.86 4.35 4.59
CA SER A 98 13.92 2.96 5.04
C SER A 98 12.82 2.66 6.05
N LYS A 99 12.68 3.48 7.10
CA LYS A 99 11.71 3.31 8.18
C LYS A 99 11.11 4.65 8.60
N ILE A 100 9.82 4.66 8.89
CA ILE A 100 9.12 5.78 9.51
C ILE A 100 8.58 5.35 10.87
N GLU A 101 8.75 6.19 11.87
CA GLU A 101 8.22 6.02 13.22
C GLU A 101 7.33 7.22 13.54
N ILE A 102 6.13 6.95 14.01
CA ILE A 102 5.19 7.97 14.50
C ILE A 102 5.27 7.96 16.02
N LYS A 103 5.66 9.07 16.60
CA LYS A 103 5.79 9.25 18.07
C LYS A 103 4.79 10.25 18.58
#